data_6c7baab85813ab97beb34cea57f16ded
#
_entry.id   6c7baab85813ab97beb34cea57f16ded
#
_cell.length_a   1.000
_cell.length_b   1.000
_cell.length_c   1.000
_cell.angle_alpha   90.00
_cell.angle_beta   90.00
_cell.angle_gamma   90.00
#
_symmetry.space_group_name_H-M   'P 1'
#
loop_
_entity.id
_entity.type
_entity.pdbx_description
1 polymer ?
#
loop_
_entity_poly.entity_id
_entity_poly.type
_entity_poly.pdbx_seq_one_letter_code
_entity_poly.pdbx_strand_id
1 'polypeptide(L)'
;MYLGLDIGRQYVKMVTAEKTKTGYKVIDAGCRLVPEQNATYDPEKIDHSHWVMAVKELFRQQGFNPRKAKGLITGINGSSASIKQITTMEMPSDELESAMTFEARKHIPMDGTDAVIDYQILGSNKKEVDKIDVGLVACTKGVLNNHIDLLKECGLKPGIVDVNPIAMSNAFSFAKDIPDDGLVVMLDIGAVSSTLVVYGKGEQFFTRDLPIGGHHFVKELSEKKEIGYIEAQDLLFKDGLSASKSDSASDSMNEVGIAERTVYDNLIEDMRRSLRFYAKQTGQSFFLKIFLTGGAAGTPGLSEVVKDKLNIECAVFDPFDSMDGADDVSISNPSQYTTALGLGIRGGMDLG
;
A
#
# COMPACT_ATOMS: atom_id res chain seq x y z
N MET A 1 -3.65 17.09 -15.73
CA MET A 1 -4.52 16.02 -15.20
C MET A 1 -3.81 14.69 -15.39
N TYR A 2 -3.59 13.95 -14.31
CA TYR A 2 -2.86 12.68 -14.23
C TYR A 2 -3.77 11.63 -13.65
N LEU A 3 -3.66 10.40 -14.12
CA LEU A 3 -4.48 9.28 -13.68
C LEU A 3 -3.61 8.27 -12.95
N GLY A 4 -3.85 8.10 -11.65
CA GLY A 4 -3.32 7.00 -10.87
C GLY A 4 -4.28 5.81 -10.89
N LEU A 5 -3.78 4.63 -11.29
CA LEU A 5 -4.53 3.39 -11.37
C LEU A 5 -3.87 2.34 -10.47
N ASP A 6 -4.54 1.97 -9.40
CA ASP A 6 -4.17 0.87 -8.50
C ASP A 6 -4.97 -0.38 -8.84
N ILE A 7 -4.27 -1.43 -9.25
CA ILE A 7 -4.86 -2.73 -9.59
C ILE A 7 -4.70 -3.68 -8.41
N GLY A 8 -5.62 -3.56 -7.45
CA GLY A 8 -5.63 -4.39 -6.26
C GLY A 8 -6.24 -5.78 -6.49
N ARG A 9 -6.11 -6.64 -5.48
CA ARG A 9 -6.63 -8.03 -5.55
C ARG A 9 -8.15 -8.09 -5.47
N GLN A 10 -8.78 -7.22 -4.68
CA GLN A 10 -10.25 -7.20 -4.51
C GLN A 10 -10.91 -6.04 -5.24
N TYR A 11 -10.26 -4.88 -5.28
CA TYR A 11 -10.74 -3.69 -5.96
C TYR A 11 -9.67 -3.10 -6.86
N VAL A 12 -10.09 -2.69 -8.05
CA VAL A 12 -9.34 -1.73 -8.86
C VAL A 12 -9.81 -0.33 -8.47
N LYS A 13 -8.88 0.62 -8.33
CA LYS A 13 -9.18 1.99 -7.94
C LYS A 13 -8.48 2.95 -8.89
N MET A 14 -9.13 4.07 -9.15
CA MET A 14 -8.53 5.17 -9.91
C MET A 14 -8.72 6.49 -9.16
N VAL A 15 -7.75 7.36 -9.29
CA VAL A 15 -7.82 8.77 -8.90
C VAL A 15 -7.29 9.62 -10.02
N THR A 16 -8.04 10.63 -10.40
CA THR A 16 -7.58 11.65 -11.34
C THR A 16 -7.25 12.90 -10.56
N ALA A 17 -5.99 13.33 -10.63
CA ALA A 17 -5.49 14.52 -9.98
C ALA A 17 -4.98 15.54 -11.01
N GLU A 18 -5.13 16.81 -10.71
CA GLU A 18 -4.59 17.92 -11.50
C GLU A 18 -3.61 18.74 -10.65
N LYS A 19 -2.42 18.98 -11.19
CA LYS A 19 -1.43 19.84 -10.55
C LYS A 19 -1.90 21.29 -10.62
N THR A 20 -1.96 21.94 -9.49
CA THR A 20 -2.29 23.37 -9.33
C THR A 20 -1.02 24.17 -8.98
N LYS A 21 -1.15 25.46 -8.75
CA LYS A 21 -0.02 26.31 -8.31
C LYS A 21 0.41 26.01 -6.88
N THR A 22 -0.51 25.53 -6.05
CA THR A 22 -0.32 25.32 -4.61
C THR A 22 -0.28 23.86 -4.20
N GLY A 23 -0.47 22.90 -5.16
CA GLY A 23 -0.51 21.48 -4.84
C GLY A 23 -1.24 20.67 -5.91
N TYR A 24 -2.21 19.89 -5.50
CA TYR A 24 -3.04 19.05 -6.36
C TYR A 24 -4.52 19.19 -6.01
N LYS A 25 -5.34 19.07 -7.04
CA LYS A 25 -6.80 19.00 -6.95
C LYS A 25 -7.26 17.62 -7.39
N VAL A 26 -8.15 17.00 -6.62
CA VAL A 26 -8.87 15.79 -7.04
C VAL A 26 -9.96 16.18 -8.04
N ILE A 27 -9.99 15.50 -9.16
CA ILE A 27 -10.99 15.69 -10.23
C ILE A 27 -12.03 14.59 -10.20
N ASP A 28 -11.57 13.35 -9.98
CA ASP A 28 -12.42 12.17 -9.93
C ASP A 28 -11.75 11.04 -9.18
N ALA A 29 -12.55 10.18 -8.53
CA ALA A 29 -12.09 8.95 -7.90
C ALA A 29 -13.15 7.87 -8.01
N GLY A 30 -12.73 6.65 -8.26
CA GLY A 30 -13.65 5.53 -8.37
C GLY A 30 -12.99 4.19 -8.06
N CYS A 31 -13.82 3.21 -7.71
CA CYS A 31 -13.38 1.85 -7.52
C CYS A 31 -14.34 0.83 -8.15
N ARG A 32 -13.80 -0.34 -8.47
CA ARG A 32 -14.59 -1.46 -8.97
C ARG A 32 -14.13 -2.75 -8.35
N LEU A 33 -15.09 -3.58 -7.89
CA LEU A 33 -14.85 -4.93 -7.42
C LEU A 33 -14.27 -5.80 -8.55
N VAL A 34 -13.22 -6.57 -8.27
CA VAL A 34 -12.56 -7.46 -9.24
C VAL A 34 -13.35 -8.75 -9.44
N PRO A 35 -13.76 -9.49 -8.37
CA PRO A 35 -14.62 -10.65 -8.55
C PRO A 35 -16.01 -10.25 -9.09
N GLU A 36 -16.74 -11.24 -9.57
CA GLU A 36 -18.11 -11.03 -10.01
C GLU A 36 -18.98 -10.46 -8.89
N GLN A 37 -19.95 -9.63 -9.27
CA GLN A 37 -20.88 -9.04 -8.30
C GLN A 37 -21.64 -10.14 -7.56
N ASN A 38 -21.71 -10.03 -6.23
CA ASN A 38 -22.31 -11.00 -5.32
C ASN A 38 -21.59 -12.37 -5.23
N ALA A 39 -20.44 -12.54 -5.85
CA ALA A 39 -19.61 -13.72 -5.63
C ALA A 39 -18.86 -13.62 -4.28
N THR A 40 -18.70 -14.75 -3.61
CA THR A 40 -17.79 -14.83 -2.47
C THR A 40 -16.37 -14.53 -2.95
N TYR A 41 -15.70 -13.61 -2.27
CA TYR A 41 -14.32 -13.29 -2.60
C TYR A 41 -13.40 -14.47 -2.26
N ASP A 42 -12.71 -14.97 -3.29
CA ASP A 42 -11.72 -16.02 -3.18
C ASP A 42 -10.47 -15.59 -3.98
N PRO A 43 -9.37 -15.20 -3.28
CA PRO A 43 -8.18 -14.70 -3.97
C PRO A 43 -7.50 -15.72 -4.88
N GLU A 44 -7.78 -17.02 -4.70
CA GLU A 44 -7.22 -18.08 -5.53
C GLU A 44 -7.99 -18.27 -6.84
N LYS A 45 -9.24 -17.80 -6.90
CA LYS A 45 -10.10 -17.88 -8.09
C LYS A 45 -10.07 -16.63 -8.97
N ILE A 46 -9.31 -15.62 -8.58
CA ILE A 46 -9.16 -14.39 -9.38
C ILE A 46 -8.12 -14.64 -10.47
N ASP A 47 -8.53 -14.64 -11.70
CA ASP A 47 -7.66 -14.74 -12.86
C ASP A 47 -7.46 -13.38 -13.58
N HIS A 48 -6.62 -13.36 -14.58
CA HIS A 48 -6.27 -12.17 -15.35
C HIS A 48 -7.49 -11.47 -15.97
N SER A 49 -8.47 -12.22 -16.46
CA SER A 49 -9.67 -11.68 -17.10
C SER A 49 -10.55 -10.86 -16.17
N HIS A 50 -10.60 -11.23 -14.87
CA HIS A 50 -11.35 -10.47 -13.88
C HIS A 50 -10.80 -9.04 -13.72
N TRP A 51 -9.47 -8.88 -13.66
CA TRP A 51 -8.86 -7.54 -13.59
C TRP A 51 -9.11 -6.74 -14.85
N VAL A 52 -8.98 -7.34 -16.04
CA VAL A 52 -9.26 -6.67 -17.31
C VAL A 52 -10.70 -6.17 -17.37
N MET A 53 -11.65 -7.00 -16.95
CA MET A 53 -13.07 -6.62 -16.90
C MET A 53 -13.32 -5.50 -15.90
N ALA A 54 -12.76 -5.61 -14.68
CA ALA A 54 -12.94 -4.60 -13.64
C ALA A 54 -12.36 -3.24 -14.05
N VAL A 55 -11.19 -3.20 -14.67
CA VAL A 55 -10.58 -1.96 -15.19
C VAL A 55 -11.46 -1.33 -16.26
N LYS A 56 -11.88 -2.09 -17.27
CA LYS A 56 -12.75 -1.58 -18.35
C LYS A 56 -14.07 -1.04 -17.80
N GLU A 57 -14.68 -1.76 -16.87
CA GLU A 57 -15.95 -1.36 -16.26
C GLU A 57 -15.79 -0.11 -15.40
N LEU A 58 -14.69 0.02 -14.61
CA LEU A 58 -14.39 1.22 -13.84
C LEU A 58 -14.33 2.45 -14.73
N PHE A 59 -13.57 2.39 -15.83
CA PHE A 59 -13.47 3.51 -16.78
C PHE A 59 -14.81 3.86 -17.44
N ARG A 60 -15.62 2.84 -17.76
CA ARG A 60 -16.97 3.04 -18.31
C ARG A 60 -17.91 3.73 -17.32
N GLN A 61 -17.89 3.32 -16.03
CA GLN A 61 -18.73 3.89 -14.98
C GLN A 61 -18.37 5.34 -14.68
N GLN A 62 -17.08 5.66 -14.67
CA GLN A 62 -16.61 7.03 -14.45
C GLN A 62 -16.73 7.92 -15.71
N GLY A 63 -17.17 7.37 -16.85
CA GLY A 63 -17.20 8.14 -18.10
C GLY A 63 -15.85 8.71 -18.51
N PHE A 64 -14.77 8.13 -17.98
CA PHE A 64 -13.42 8.66 -18.14
C PHE A 64 -12.80 8.16 -19.45
N ASN A 65 -12.21 9.10 -20.19
CA ASN A 65 -11.44 8.76 -21.39
C ASN A 65 -9.94 8.88 -21.08
N PRO A 66 -9.18 7.77 -21.03
CA PRO A 66 -7.75 7.77 -20.72
C PRO A 66 -6.90 8.67 -21.63
N ARG A 67 -7.37 8.94 -22.86
CA ARG A 67 -6.68 9.84 -23.80
C ARG A 67 -6.67 11.30 -23.35
N LYS A 68 -7.51 11.68 -22.39
CA LYS A 68 -7.54 13.04 -21.81
C LYS A 68 -6.56 13.23 -20.68
N ALA A 69 -6.01 12.16 -20.09
CA ALA A 69 -4.96 12.25 -19.09
C ALA A 69 -3.61 12.57 -19.76
N LYS A 70 -2.78 13.39 -19.12
CA LYS A 70 -1.40 13.64 -19.56
C LYS A 70 -0.54 12.37 -19.46
N GLY A 71 -0.87 11.50 -18.52
CA GLY A 71 -0.24 10.22 -18.32
C GLY A 71 -1.11 9.31 -17.46
N LEU A 72 -0.99 8.02 -17.70
CA LEU A 72 -1.47 6.96 -16.83
C LEU A 72 -0.30 6.49 -15.99
N ILE A 73 -0.44 6.57 -14.68
CA ILE A 73 0.52 6.06 -13.72
C ILE A 73 -0.11 4.86 -13.02
N THR A 74 0.62 3.78 -12.96
CA THR A 74 0.18 2.55 -12.30
C THR A 74 1.28 2.03 -11.39
N GLY A 75 0.94 1.12 -10.47
CA GLY A 75 1.88 0.59 -9.49
C GLY A 75 1.98 -0.93 -9.50
N ILE A 76 3.18 -1.43 -9.24
CA ILE A 76 3.42 -2.85 -8.94
C ILE A 76 3.34 -3.01 -7.42
N ASN A 77 2.69 -4.09 -6.98
CA ASN A 77 2.57 -4.41 -5.55
C ASN A 77 3.97 -4.65 -4.91
N GLY A 78 4.14 -4.21 -3.67
CA GLY A 78 5.39 -4.33 -2.91
C GLY A 78 5.93 -5.76 -2.86
N SER A 79 5.05 -6.77 -2.70
CA SER A 79 5.44 -8.19 -2.70
C SER A 79 6.05 -8.68 -4.03
N SER A 80 5.87 -7.93 -5.11
CA SER A 80 6.37 -8.25 -6.46
C SER A 80 7.59 -7.43 -6.86
N ALA A 81 8.03 -6.51 -6.01
CA ALA A 81 9.20 -5.66 -6.23
C ALA A 81 10.06 -5.59 -4.97
N SER A 82 11.36 -5.50 -5.13
CA SER A 82 12.31 -5.23 -4.05
C SER A 82 12.62 -3.74 -4.00
N ILE A 83 12.45 -3.12 -2.83
CA ILE A 83 12.76 -1.72 -2.60
C ILE A 83 13.81 -1.66 -1.50
N LYS A 84 14.95 -1.02 -1.75
CA LYS A 84 16.06 -0.90 -0.80
C LYS A 84 16.65 0.50 -0.85
N GLN A 85 16.96 1.04 0.30
CA GLN A 85 17.87 2.19 0.40
C GLN A 85 19.28 1.64 0.67
N ILE A 86 20.22 2.05 -0.14
CA ILE A 86 21.60 1.58 -0.14
C ILE A 86 22.51 2.79 0.03
N THR A 87 23.50 2.67 0.92
CA THR A 87 24.57 3.66 1.03
C THR A 87 25.79 3.14 0.29
N THR A 88 26.31 3.94 -0.64
CA THR A 88 27.48 3.60 -1.47
C THR A 88 28.41 4.80 -1.60
N MET A 89 29.64 4.58 -2.06
CA MET A 89 30.55 5.68 -2.39
C MET A 89 29.97 6.51 -3.52
N GLU A 90 30.21 7.82 -3.49
CA GLU A 90 29.95 8.67 -4.64
C GLU A 90 30.84 8.26 -5.81
N MET A 91 30.29 8.06 -6.98
CA MET A 91 30.96 7.58 -8.18
C MET A 91 30.30 8.12 -9.44
N PRO A 92 30.98 8.09 -10.62
CA PRO A 92 30.39 8.42 -11.90
C PRO A 92 29.14 7.62 -12.23
N SER A 93 28.21 8.19 -13.01
CA SER A 93 26.91 7.59 -13.28
C SER A 93 26.95 6.18 -13.91
N ASP A 94 27.92 5.92 -14.78
CA ASP A 94 28.13 4.64 -15.45
C ASP A 94 28.63 3.55 -14.48
N GLU A 95 29.49 3.92 -13.53
CA GLU A 95 29.93 3.04 -12.45
C GLU A 95 28.79 2.77 -11.47
N LEU A 96 28.01 3.82 -11.14
CA LEU A 96 26.86 3.69 -10.24
C LEU A 96 25.79 2.76 -10.82
N GLU A 97 25.46 2.87 -12.10
CA GLU A 97 24.53 1.96 -12.78
C GLU A 97 24.98 0.51 -12.68
N SER A 98 26.26 0.26 -12.91
CA SER A 98 26.85 -1.08 -12.79
C SER A 98 26.81 -1.59 -11.36
N ALA A 99 27.12 -0.73 -10.37
CA ALA A 99 27.06 -1.06 -8.95
C ALA A 99 25.62 -1.38 -8.50
N MET A 100 24.64 -0.58 -8.93
CA MET A 100 23.22 -0.81 -8.61
C MET A 100 22.70 -2.10 -9.25
N THR A 101 23.11 -2.41 -10.46
CA THR A 101 22.79 -3.69 -11.11
C THR A 101 23.33 -4.90 -10.32
N PHE A 102 24.55 -4.80 -9.82
CA PHE A 102 25.12 -5.84 -8.98
C PHE A 102 24.42 -5.98 -7.62
N GLU A 103 24.10 -4.83 -7.00
CA GLU A 103 23.42 -4.81 -5.71
C GLU A 103 21.99 -5.36 -5.81
N ALA A 104 21.25 -5.01 -6.85
CA ALA A 104 19.90 -5.51 -7.09
C ALA A 104 19.84 -7.05 -7.16
N ARG A 105 20.84 -7.69 -7.74
CA ARG A 105 20.92 -9.17 -7.85
C ARG A 105 20.91 -9.88 -6.49
N LYS A 106 21.38 -9.23 -5.43
CA LYS A 106 21.36 -9.79 -4.06
C LYS A 106 19.97 -9.83 -3.44
N HIS A 107 19.03 -9.04 -3.97
CA HIS A 107 17.71 -8.84 -3.40
C HIS A 107 16.57 -9.44 -4.22
N ILE A 108 16.86 -9.88 -5.43
CA ILE A 108 15.88 -10.57 -6.29
C ILE A 108 16.09 -12.08 -6.13
N PRO A 109 15.03 -12.83 -5.76
CA PRO A 109 15.15 -14.28 -5.54
C PRO A 109 15.23 -15.08 -6.85
N MET A 110 16.10 -14.69 -7.78
CA MET A 110 16.33 -15.36 -9.07
C MET A 110 17.79 -15.21 -9.50
N ASP A 111 18.20 -15.90 -10.54
CA ASP A 111 19.55 -15.85 -11.12
C ASP A 111 20.01 -14.48 -11.64
N GLY A 112 19.20 -13.44 -11.42
CA GLY A 112 19.54 -12.03 -11.67
C GLY A 112 19.56 -11.59 -13.13
N THR A 113 19.29 -12.51 -14.07
CA THR A 113 19.38 -12.22 -15.51
C THR A 113 18.15 -11.52 -16.08
N ASP A 114 17.00 -11.63 -15.40
CA ASP A 114 15.71 -11.11 -15.85
C ASP A 114 15.15 -9.98 -14.95
N ALA A 115 16.03 -9.23 -14.28
CA ALA A 115 15.65 -8.08 -13.49
C ALA A 115 15.43 -6.82 -14.35
N VAL A 116 14.40 -6.05 -13.99
CA VAL A 116 14.25 -4.65 -14.33
C VAL A 116 14.60 -3.85 -13.09
N ILE A 117 15.52 -2.92 -13.22
CA ILE A 117 16.12 -2.16 -12.12
C ILE A 117 15.96 -0.68 -12.44
N ASP A 118 15.57 0.08 -11.44
CA ASP A 118 15.61 1.53 -11.46
C ASP A 118 16.16 2.04 -10.13
N TYR A 119 16.82 3.20 -10.14
CA TYR A 119 17.37 3.77 -8.93
C TYR A 119 17.33 5.30 -8.97
N GLN A 120 17.34 5.89 -7.77
CA GLN A 120 17.42 7.32 -7.60
C GLN A 120 18.41 7.69 -6.50
N ILE A 121 19.29 8.66 -6.76
CA ILE A 121 20.15 9.24 -5.73
C ILE A 121 19.27 10.10 -4.82
N LEU A 122 19.26 9.76 -3.52
CA LEU A 122 18.50 10.46 -2.49
C LEU A 122 19.25 11.65 -1.89
N GLY A 123 20.58 11.65 -2.04
CA GLY A 123 21.46 12.71 -1.56
C GLY A 123 22.71 12.16 -0.87
N SER A 124 23.52 13.06 -0.32
CA SER A 124 24.71 12.69 0.47
C SER A 124 24.30 12.04 1.77
N ASN A 125 25.03 10.98 2.16
CA ASN A 125 24.78 10.31 3.44
C ASN A 125 25.14 11.23 4.61
N LYS A 126 24.26 11.28 5.62
CA LYS A 126 24.44 12.16 6.79
C LYS A 126 25.47 11.66 7.82
N LYS A 127 25.78 10.36 7.79
CA LYS A 127 26.62 9.69 8.81
C LYS A 127 28.01 9.35 8.27
N GLU A 128 28.17 9.19 6.98
CA GLU A 128 29.40 8.74 6.33
C GLU A 128 29.82 9.73 5.25
N VAL A 129 31.05 10.25 5.37
CA VAL A 129 31.64 11.20 4.42
C VAL A 129 31.91 10.48 3.08
N ASP A 130 31.81 11.20 1.97
CA ASP A 130 32.03 10.70 0.60
C ASP A 130 31.10 9.56 0.17
N LYS A 131 29.94 9.40 0.86
CA LYS A 131 28.90 8.44 0.49
C LYS A 131 27.58 9.11 0.15
N ILE A 132 26.84 8.44 -0.71
CA ILE A 132 25.49 8.80 -1.13
C ILE A 132 24.50 7.72 -0.73
N ASP A 133 23.27 8.13 -0.47
CA ASP A 133 22.13 7.23 -0.31
C ASP A 133 21.39 7.10 -1.64
N VAL A 134 21.09 5.88 -2.03
CA VAL A 134 20.43 5.53 -3.27
C VAL A 134 19.21 4.69 -2.97
N GLY A 135 18.06 5.10 -3.47
CA GLY A 135 16.85 4.29 -3.52
C GLY A 135 16.92 3.34 -4.71
N LEU A 136 16.93 2.04 -4.46
CA LEU A 136 16.97 1.00 -5.48
C LEU A 136 15.64 0.27 -5.52
N VAL A 137 15.08 0.14 -6.72
CA VAL A 137 13.87 -0.64 -6.99
C VAL A 137 14.18 -1.70 -8.03
N ALA A 138 13.72 -2.93 -7.80
CA ALA A 138 13.93 -4.00 -8.74
C ALA A 138 12.74 -4.97 -8.76
N CYS A 139 12.35 -5.43 -9.95
CA CYS A 139 11.37 -6.49 -10.14
C CYS A 139 11.81 -7.42 -11.27
N THR A 140 11.14 -8.58 -11.43
CA THR A 140 11.40 -9.44 -12.57
C THR A 140 10.72 -8.90 -13.83
N LYS A 141 11.31 -9.13 -15.00
CA LYS A 141 10.67 -8.81 -16.31
C LYS A 141 9.31 -9.47 -16.45
N GLY A 142 9.13 -10.69 -15.92
CA GLY A 142 7.85 -11.38 -15.94
C GLY A 142 6.75 -10.60 -15.21
N VAL A 143 7.04 -10.10 -14.02
CA VAL A 143 6.09 -9.27 -13.25
C VAL A 143 5.72 -8.00 -14.02
N LEU A 144 6.72 -7.27 -14.52
CA LEU A 144 6.48 -6.04 -15.28
C LEU A 144 5.70 -6.29 -16.57
N ASN A 145 6.08 -7.31 -17.35
CA ASN A 145 5.42 -7.64 -18.61
C ASN A 145 3.96 -8.06 -18.39
N ASN A 146 3.68 -8.91 -17.39
CA ASN A 146 2.31 -9.32 -17.06
C ASN A 146 1.44 -8.11 -16.72
N HIS A 147 1.99 -7.14 -15.97
CA HIS A 147 1.29 -5.92 -15.63
C HIS A 147 1.03 -5.03 -16.87
N ILE A 148 2.03 -4.86 -17.73
CA ILE A 148 1.89 -4.09 -18.98
C ILE A 148 0.90 -4.77 -19.94
N ASP A 149 0.90 -6.09 -20.04
CA ASP A 149 0.00 -6.82 -20.94
C ASP A 149 -1.46 -6.72 -20.46
N LEU A 150 -1.70 -6.77 -19.14
CA LEU A 150 -3.02 -6.48 -18.58
C LEU A 150 -3.52 -5.09 -19.01
N LEU A 151 -2.67 -4.08 -18.92
CA LEU A 151 -3.03 -2.72 -19.32
C LEU A 151 -3.30 -2.62 -20.84
N LYS A 152 -2.50 -3.28 -21.67
CA LYS A 152 -2.73 -3.33 -23.13
C LYS A 152 -4.07 -3.97 -23.47
N GLU A 153 -4.45 -5.06 -22.79
CA GLU A 153 -5.76 -5.70 -22.97
C GLU A 153 -6.92 -4.79 -22.56
N CYS A 154 -6.68 -3.88 -21.62
CA CYS A 154 -7.62 -2.81 -21.27
C CYS A 154 -7.62 -1.63 -22.28
N GLY A 155 -6.74 -1.65 -23.30
CA GLY A 155 -6.55 -0.54 -24.22
C GLY A 155 -5.80 0.65 -23.61
N LEU A 156 -5.02 0.42 -22.54
CA LEU A 156 -4.28 1.42 -21.79
C LEU A 156 -2.79 1.34 -22.11
N LYS A 157 -2.13 2.49 -22.02
CA LYS A 157 -0.65 2.60 -22.12
C LYS A 157 -0.15 3.40 -20.92
N PRO A 158 0.63 2.80 -20.03
CA PRO A 158 1.20 3.54 -18.90
C PRO A 158 2.29 4.50 -19.38
N GLY A 159 2.36 5.67 -18.77
CA GLY A 159 3.48 6.58 -18.87
C GLY A 159 4.56 6.24 -17.85
N ILE A 160 4.13 5.86 -16.64
CA ILE A 160 5.00 5.45 -15.53
C ILE A 160 4.42 4.17 -14.91
N VAL A 161 5.31 3.23 -14.59
CA VAL A 161 5.04 2.09 -13.72
C VAL A 161 5.86 2.29 -12.44
N ASP A 162 5.20 2.64 -11.35
CA ASP A 162 5.79 2.87 -10.04
C ASP A 162 5.65 1.61 -9.16
N VAL A 163 6.01 1.69 -7.89
CA VAL A 163 5.76 0.67 -6.88
C VAL A 163 4.87 1.22 -5.76
N ASN A 164 3.91 0.42 -5.33
CA ASN A 164 2.87 0.87 -4.39
C ASN A 164 3.41 1.50 -3.09
N PRO A 165 4.47 0.98 -2.43
CA PRO A 165 5.00 1.61 -1.22
C PRO A 165 5.53 3.04 -1.43
N ILE A 166 6.12 3.32 -2.60
CA ILE A 166 6.57 4.68 -2.95
C ILE A 166 5.35 5.58 -3.24
N ALA A 167 4.38 5.07 -3.99
CA ALA A 167 3.14 5.80 -4.24
C ALA A 167 2.41 6.18 -2.93
N MET A 168 2.30 5.26 -1.97
CA MET A 168 1.76 5.55 -0.63
C MET A 168 2.52 6.69 0.06
N SER A 169 3.85 6.64 0.01
CA SER A 169 4.70 7.67 0.62
C SER A 169 4.52 9.03 -0.05
N ASN A 170 4.31 9.07 -1.37
CA ASN A 170 4.00 10.30 -2.10
C ASN A 170 2.65 10.90 -1.65
N ALA A 171 1.61 10.07 -1.52
CA ALA A 171 0.32 10.52 -1.00
C ALA A 171 0.43 11.06 0.42
N PHE A 172 1.15 10.36 1.29
CA PHE A 172 1.36 10.77 2.67
C PHE A 172 2.13 12.09 2.76
N SER A 173 3.26 12.21 2.06
CA SER A 173 4.11 13.41 2.06
C SER A 173 3.40 14.65 1.52
N PHE A 174 2.40 14.45 0.68
CA PHE A 174 1.56 15.54 0.19
C PHE A 174 0.51 15.96 1.21
N ALA A 175 -0.16 14.98 1.85
CA ALA A 175 -1.28 15.24 2.76
C ALA A 175 -0.84 15.63 4.18
N LYS A 176 0.37 15.28 4.59
CA LYS A 176 0.88 15.50 5.96
C LYS A 176 2.34 15.96 5.94
N ASP A 177 2.66 16.88 6.82
CA ASP A 177 4.06 17.25 7.07
C ASP A 177 4.81 16.06 7.67
N ILE A 178 6.00 15.80 7.11
CA ILE A 178 6.90 14.80 7.68
C ILE A 178 7.63 15.46 8.84
N PRO A 179 7.56 14.87 10.05
CA PRO A 179 8.25 15.42 11.21
C PRO A 179 9.75 15.55 10.97
N ASP A 180 10.37 16.58 11.54
CA ASP A 180 11.83 16.78 11.47
C ASP A 180 12.58 15.74 12.31
N ASP A 181 11.95 15.19 13.34
CA ASP A 181 12.47 14.13 14.19
C ASP A 181 11.43 13.02 14.36
N GLY A 182 11.91 11.78 14.40
CA GLY A 182 11.10 10.59 14.56
C GLY A 182 10.60 10.01 13.23
N LEU A 183 9.85 8.93 13.36
CA LEU A 183 9.38 8.09 12.26
C LEU A 183 7.87 8.02 12.23
N VAL A 184 7.30 8.04 11.05
CA VAL A 184 5.91 7.62 10.82
C VAL A 184 5.91 6.22 10.22
N VAL A 185 4.89 5.45 10.59
CA VAL A 185 4.65 4.11 10.06
C VAL A 185 3.35 4.14 9.28
N MET A 186 3.36 3.72 8.04
CA MET A 186 2.15 3.46 7.26
C MET A 186 1.93 1.97 7.14
N LEU A 187 0.71 1.51 7.35
CA LEU A 187 0.29 0.14 7.11
C LEU A 187 -0.86 0.13 6.13
N ASP A 188 -0.59 -0.29 4.89
CA ASP A 188 -1.62 -0.53 3.89
C ASP A 188 -2.20 -1.94 4.09
N ILE A 189 -3.45 -2.02 4.54
CA ILE A 189 -4.15 -3.28 4.76
C ILE A 189 -5.00 -3.57 3.52
N GLY A 190 -4.38 -4.30 2.59
CA GLY A 190 -5.03 -4.78 1.37
C GLY A 190 -5.95 -5.97 1.61
N ALA A 191 -6.38 -6.61 0.52
CA ALA A 191 -7.29 -7.76 0.62
C ALA A 191 -6.61 -9.02 1.16
N VAL A 192 -5.42 -9.38 0.65
CA VAL A 192 -4.73 -10.65 0.99
C VAL A 192 -3.42 -10.44 1.74
N SER A 193 -2.87 -9.24 1.70
CA SER A 193 -1.61 -8.89 2.35
C SER A 193 -1.66 -7.46 2.81
N SER A 194 -0.76 -7.10 3.71
CA SER A 194 -0.53 -5.72 4.14
C SER A 194 0.90 -5.31 3.81
N THR A 195 1.10 -4.03 3.52
CA THR A 195 2.43 -3.47 3.27
C THR A 195 2.74 -2.43 4.36
N LEU A 196 3.79 -2.67 5.12
CA LEU A 196 4.30 -1.76 6.13
C LEU A 196 5.40 -0.89 5.50
N VAL A 197 5.29 0.42 5.69
CA VAL A 197 6.31 1.40 5.29
C VAL A 197 6.73 2.20 6.51
N VAL A 198 8.03 2.34 6.73
CA VAL A 198 8.61 3.25 7.73
C VAL A 198 9.26 4.40 7.00
N TYR A 199 8.92 5.60 7.40
CA TYR A 199 9.31 6.83 6.73
C TYR A 199 9.62 7.95 7.73
N GLY A 200 10.66 8.72 7.47
CA GLY A 200 11.09 9.87 8.27
C GLY A 200 12.03 10.76 7.49
N LYS A 201 12.12 12.04 7.87
CA LYS A 201 12.96 13.03 7.18
C LYS A 201 14.44 12.72 7.35
N GLY A 202 15.08 12.20 6.28
CA GLY A 202 16.49 11.83 6.31
C GLY A 202 16.77 10.55 7.09
N GLU A 203 15.75 9.76 7.37
CA GLU A 203 15.86 8.43 7.94
C GLU A 203 15.81 7.38 6.83
N GLN A 204 16.25 6.18 7.13
CA GLN A 204 16.25 5.08 6.17
C GLN A 204 14.81 4.68 5.81
N PHE A 205 14.47 4.72 4.52
CA PHE A 205 13.22 4.18 4.02
C PHE A 205 13.20 2.65 4.18
N PHE A 206 12.11 2.13 4.71
CA PHE A 206 11.95 0.69 4.90
C PHE A 206 10.54 0.26 4.52
N THR A 207 10.45 -0.87 3.84
CA THR A 207 9.17 -1.49 3.52
C THR A 207 9.22 -3.00 3.76
N ARG A 208 8.08 -3.56 4.17
CA ARG A 208 7.89 -5.00 4.37
C ARG A 208 6.47 -5.40 4.09
N ASP A 209 6.32 -6.49 3.32
CA ASP A 209 5.02 -7.11 3.12
C ASP A 209 4.74 -8.13 4.23
N LEU A 210 3.48 -8.13 4.69
CA LEU A 210 2.95 -9.00 5.73
C LEU A 210 1.84 -9.86 5.09
N PRO A 211 1.83 -11.17 5.30
CA PRO A 211 0.92 -12.09 4.58
C PRO A 211 -0.50 -12.12 5.16
N ILE A 212 -0.96 -11.01 5.72
CA ILE A 212 -2.28 -10.87 6.33
C ILE A 212 -2.95 -9.63 5.77
N GLY A 213 -4.19 -9.77 5.29
CA GLY A 213 -5.05 -8.69 4.81
C GLY A 213 -6.49 -8.87 5.24
N GLY A 214 -7.38 -7.98 4.79
CA GLY A 214 -8.79 -7.95 5.19
C GLY A 214 -9.58 -9.24 4.93
N HIS A 215 -9.23 -9.98 3.87
CA HIS A 215 -9.82 -11.29 3.61
C HIS A 215 -9.67 -12.26 4.79
N HIS A 216 -8.52 -12.24 5.44
CA HIS A 216 -8.27 -13.13 6.59
C HIS A 216 -9.11 -12.74 7.79
N PHE A 217 -9.40 -11.44 8.00
CA PHE A 217 -10.31 -10.99 9.07
C PHE A 217 -11.74 -11.49 8.84
N VAL A 218 -12.22 -11.33 7.59
CA VAL A 218 -13.57 -11.77 7.19
C VAL A 218 -13.69 -13.30 7.32
N LYS A 219 -12.67 -14.03 6.86
CA LYS A 219 -12.64 -15.49 6.92
C LYS A 219 -12.68 -16.00 8.36
N GLU A 220 -11.85 -15.44 9.25
CA GLU A 220 -11.87 -15.80 10.68
C GLU A 220 -13.25 -15.56 11.30
N LEU A 221 -13.89 -14.41 10.99
CA LEU A 221 -15.20 -14.08 11.51
C LEU A 221 -16.29 -15.04 10.97
N SER A 222 -16.24 -15.35 9.66
CA SER A 222 -17.13 -16.30 9.01
C SER A 222 -17.06 -17.69 9.66
N GLU A 223 -15.85 -18.18 9.91
CA GLU A 223 -15.61 -19.48 10.56
C GLU A 223 -16.08 -19.48 12.04
N LYS A 224 -15.76 -18.43 12.81
CA LYS A 224 -16.13 -18.32 14.21
C LYS A 224 -17.64 -18.18 14.46
N LYS A 225 -18.34 -17.50 13.56
CA LYS A 225 -19.80 -17.29 13.67
C LYS A 225 -20.62 -18.29 12.86
N GLU A 226 -19.98 -19.17 12.10
CA GLU A 226 -20.63 -20.13 11.19
C GLU A 226 -21.60 -19.46 10.20
N ILE A 227 -21.23 -18.24 9.70
CA ILE A 227 -22.01 -17.44 8.75
C ILE A 227 -21.32 -17.36 7.39
N GLY A 228 -22.06 -16.98 6.36
CA GLY A 228 -21.51 -16.79 5.02
C GLY A 228 -20.47 -15.66 4.95
N TYR A 229 -19.53 -15.77 3.98
CA TYR A 229 -18.43 -14.79 3.82
C TYR A 229 -18.94 -13.35 3.64
N ILE A 230 -19.98 -13.13 2.82
CA ILE A 230 -20.53 -11.80 2.58
C ILE A 230 -21.18 -11.24 3.84
N GLU A 231 -21.93 -12.05 4.56
CA GLU A 231 -22.53 -11.67 5.84
C GLU A 231 -21.46 -11.34 6.89
N ALA A 232 -20.38 -12.12 6.96
CA ALA A 232 -19.24 -11.84 7.84
C ALA A 232 -18.54 -10.53 7.45
N GLN A 233 -18.42 -10.24 6.15
CA GLN A 233 -17.84 -9.00 5.66
C GLN A 233 -18.69 -7.80 6.07
N ASP A 234 -20.00 -7.85 5.88
CA ASP A 234 -20.92 -6.77 6.25
C ASP A 234 -20.91 -6.54 7.77
N LEU A 235 -20.90 -7.63 8.55
CA LEU A 235 -20.81 -7.58 10.00
C LEU A 235 -19.49 -6.96 10.47
N LEU A 236 -18.36 -7.32 9.85
CA LEU A 236 -17.05 -6.77 10.18
C LEU A 236 -16.97 -5.27 9.85
N PHE A 237 -17.52 -4.84 8.73
CA PHE A 237 -17.55 -3.42 8.38
C PHE A 237 -18.47 -2.59 9.28
N LYS A 238 -19.55 -3.19 9.77
CA LYS A 238 -20.51 -2.51 10.64
C LYS A 238 -20.04 -2.47 12.10
N ASP A 239 -19.70 -3.62 12.67
CA ASP A 239 -19.47 -3.78 14.10
C ASP A 239 -17.97 -3.92 14.44
N GLY A 240 -17.14 -4.05 13.42
CA GLY A 240 -15.68 -4.11 13.56
C GLY A 240 -15.19 -5.32 14.32
N LEU A 241 -14.09 -5.15 15.04
CA LEU A 241 -13.48 -6.22 15.83
C LEU A 241 -14.35 -6.66 17.01
N SER A 242 -15.37 -5.87 17.41
CA SER A 242 -16.34 -6.29 18.43
C SER A 242 -17.22 -7.45 17.97
N ALA A 243 -17.43 -7.59 16.65
CA ALA A 243 -18.17 -8.72 16.09
C ALA A 243 -17.53 -10.09 16.38
N SER A 244 -16.22 -10.12 16.61
CA SER A 244 -15.48 -11.34 16.95
C SER A 244 -15.57 -11.73 18.42
N LYS A 245 -16.13 -10.87 19.30
CA LYS A 245 -16.35 -11.19 20.71
C LYS A 245 -17.56 -12.14 20.79
N SER A 246 -17.39 -13.25 21.49
CA SER A 246 -18.51 -14.18 21.75
C SER A 246 -19.56 -13.51 22.64
N ASP A 247 -20.84 -13.68 22.32
CA ASP A 247 -21.98 -13.27 23.18
C ASP A 247 -22.04 -14.05 24.50
N SER A 248 -21.14 -14.99 24.74
CA SER A 248 -21.01 -15.76 25.97
C SER A 248 -20.22 -15.01 27.05
N ALA A 249 -20.69 -13.80 27.42
CA ALA A 249 -20.35 -13.19 28.69
C ALA A 249 -21.29 -13.70 29.80
N SER A 250 -21.53 -15.01 29.88
CA SER A 250 -22.21 -15.65 31.01
C SER A 250 -21.38 -16.85 31.49
N ASP A 251 -20.78 -16.63 32.66
CA ASP A 251 -20.38 -17.68 33.61
C ASP A 251 -19.42 -18.79 33.12
N SER A 252 -18.12 -18.53 33.19
CA SER A 252 -17.27 -19.51 33.88
C SER A 252 -15.97 -18.83 34.36
N MET A 253 -15.94 -18.49 35.61
CA MET A 253 -14.77 -18.03 36.38
C MET A 253 -13.73 -19.12 36.60
N ASN A 254 -13.58 -20.12 35.77
CA ASN A 254 -12.67 -21.25 36.05
C ASN A 254 -12.06 -21.96 34.83
N GLU A 255 -11.80 -21.24 33.72
CA GLU A 255 -10.87 -21.81 32.76
C GLU A 255 -9.76 -20.78 32.49
N VAL A 256 -8.52 -21.15 32.83
CA VAL A 256 -7.29 -20.52 32.33
C VAL A 256 -7.19 -20.90 30.85
N GLY A 257 -8.11 -20.36 30.06
CA GLY A 257 -8.10 -20.49 28.61
C GLY A 257 -6.97 -19.66 28.08
N ILE A 258 -6.01 -20.27 27.41
CA ILE A 258 -5.06 -19.56 26.54
C ILE A 258 -5.94 -18.84 25.53
N ALA A 259 -6.03 -17.50 25.64
CA ALA A 259 -6.79 -16.69 24.68
C ALA A 259 -6.29 -17.02 23.28
N GLU A 260 -7.15 -17.55 22.45
CA GLU A 260 -6.83 -17.92 21.07
C GLU A 260 -6.40 -16.67 20.31
N ARG A 261 -5.21 -16.71 19.68
CA ARG A 261 -4.69 -15.59 18.91
C ARG A 261 -5.55 -15.38 17.67
N THR A 262 -6.00 -14.15 17.48
CA THR A 262 -6.77 -13.75 16.30
C THR A 262 -5.85 -13.41 15.13
N VAL A 263 -6.42 -13.34 13.93
CA VAL A 263 -5.67 -12.95 12.72
C VAL A 263 -5.10 -11.53 12.86
N TYR A 264 -5.83 -10.59 13.46
CA TYR A 264 -5.29 -9.25 13.70
C TYR A 264 -4.21 -9.22 14.80
N ASP A 265 -4.23 -10.13 15.78
CA ASP A 265 -3.12 -10.31 16.72
C ASP A 265 -1.83 -10.72 16.01
N ASN A 266 -1.96 -11.63 15.04
CA ASN A 266 -0.82 -12.05 14.22
C ASN A 266 -0.29 -10.91 13.35
N LEU A 267 -1.18 -10.11 12.74
CA LEU A 267 -0.78 -8.91 11.98
C LEU A 267 0.03 -7.94 12.86
N ILE A 268 -0.47 -7.64 14.06
CA ILE A 268 0.19 -6.71 14.99
C ILE A 268 1.53 -7.27 15.47
N GLU A 269 1.66 -8.57 15.68
CA GLU A 269 2.93 -9.19 16.04
C GLU A 269 3.94 -9.13 14.88
N ASP A 270 3.50 -9.29 13.64
CA ASP A 270 4.35 -9.14 12.46
C ASP A 270 4.79 -7.66 12.27
N MET A 271 3.91 -6.70 12.55
CA MET A 271 4.27 -5.28 12.64
C MET A 271 5.36 -5.06 13.70
N ARG A 272 5.14 -5.57 14.92
CA ARG A 272 6.10 -5.44 16.04
C ARG A 272 7.47 -6.00 15.68
N ARG A 273 7.53 -7.16 15.03
CA ARG A 273 8.79 -7.76 14.56
C ARG A 273 9.46 -6.89 13.51
N SER A 274 8.69 -6.30 12.60
CA SER A 274 9.19 -5.41 11.54
C SER A 274 9.77 -4.13 12.10
N LEU A 275 9.08 -3.50 13.06
CA LEU A 275 9.56 -2.28 13.73
C LEU A 275 10.81 -2.54 14.58
N ARG A 276 10.88 -3.67 15.29
CA ARG A 276 12.08 -4.09 16.02
C ARG A 276 13.26 -4.35 15.09
N PHE A 277 13.01 -4.98 13.95
CA PHE A 277 14.05 -5.20 12.95
C PHE A 277 14.60 -3.86 12.42
N TYR A 278 13.71 -2.92 12.06
CA TYR A 278 14.09 -1.59 11.64
C TYR A 278 14.96 -0.88 12.69
N ALA A 279 14.48 -0.84 13.94
CA ALA A 279 15.18 -0.20 15.05
C ALA A 279 16.58 -0.81 15.31
N LYS A 280 16.69 -2.13 15.19
CA LYS A 280 18.00 -2.82 15.33
C LYS A 280 18.95 -2.48 14.17
N GLN A 281 18.43 -2.34 12.95
CA GLN A 281 19.24 -2.07 11.77
C GLN A 281 19.73 -0.61 11.73
N THR A 282 18.87 0.34 12.08
CA THR A 282 19.13 1.78 11.88
C THR A 282 19.58 2.50 13.16
N GLY A 283 19.30 1.92 14.33
CA GLY A 283 19.47 2.58 15.63
C GLY A 283 18.34 3.55 15.97
N GLN A 284 17.38 3.77 15.07
CA GLN A 284 16.24 4.68 15.28
C GLN A 284 14.99 3.89 15.68
N SER A 285 14.40 4.23 16.82
CA SER A 285 13.21 3.55 17.39
C SER A 285 12.10 4.50 17.82
N PHE A 286 12.21 5.78 17.51
CA PHE A 286 11.22 6.77 17.88
C PHE A 286 10.11 6.83 16.82
N PHE A 287 9.12 5.94 16.97
CA PHE A 287 7.93 5.89 16.11
C PHE A 287 6.85 6.82 16.69
N LEU A 288 6.55 7.90 15.98
CA LEU A 288 5.61 8.93 16.41
C LEU A 288 4.15 8.47 16.28
N LYS A 289 3.82 7.90 15.12
CA LYS A 289 2.45 7.53 14.80
C LYS A 289 2.40 6.45 13.73
N ILE A 290 1.38 5.60 13.84
CA ILE A 290 0.99 4.63 12.82
C ILE A 290 -0.23 5.18 12.08
N PHE A 291 -0.17 5.14 10.77
CA PHE A 291 -1.29 5.44 9.89
C PHE A 291 -1.74 4.18 9.17
N LEU A 292 -2.99 3.80 9.40
CA LEU A 292 -3.62 2.68 8.71
C LEU A 292 -4.22 3.18 7.40
N THR A 293 -3.94 2.49 6.31
CA THR A 293 -4.46 2.78 4.98
C THR A 293 -4.88 1.48 4.28
N GLY A 294 -5.48 1.57 3.10
CA GLY A 294 -5.99 0.40 2.39
C GLY A 294 -7.46 0.07 2.70
N GLY A 295 -7.98 -0.92 1.99
CA GLY A 295 -9.41 -1.24 2.02
C GLY A 295 -9.94 -1.71 3.38
N ALA A 296 -9.10 -2.37 4.17
CA ALA A 296 -9.49 -2.89 5.48
C ALA A 296 -9.06 -1.99 6.66
N ALA A 297 -8.40 -0.86 6.40
CA ALA A 297 -7.92 0.05 7.45
C ALA A 297 -9.04 0.65 8.30
N GLY A 298 -10.20 0.88 7.68
CA GLY A 298 -11.38 1.44 8.35
C GLY A 298 -12.18 0.44 9.20
N THR A 299 -11.70 -0.79 9.42
CA THR A 299 -12.36 -1.76 10.31
C THR A 299 -12.50 -1.17 11.71
N PRO A 300 -13.72 -0.98 12.24
CA PRO A 300 -13.92 -0.36 13.55
C PRO A 300 -13.19 -1.10 14.67
N GLY A 301 -12.51 -0.36 15.54
CA GLY A 301 -11.73 -0.90 16.65
C GLY A 301 -10.29 -1.35 16.29
N LEU A 302 -9.91 -1.36 15.00
CA LEU A 302 -8.58 -1.82 14.60
C LEU A 302 -7.48 -0.84 15.01
N SER A 303 -7.70 0.46 14.82
CA SER A 303 -6.75 1.50 15.20
C SER A 303 -6.47 1.51 16.71
N GLU A 304 -7.51 1.32 17.52
CA GLU A 304 -7.41 1.25 18.97
C GLU A 304 -6.59 0.03 19.41
N VAL A 305 -6.89 -1.13 18.85
CA VAL A 305 -6.15 -2.36 19.17
C VAL A 305 -4.68 -2.28 18.76
N VAL A 306 -4.39 -1.70 17.59
CA VAL A 306 -2.99 -1.47 17.14
C VAL A 306 -2.28 -0.51 18.10
N LYS A 307 -2.91 0.62 18.46
CA LYS A 307 -2.38 1.58 19.43
C LYS A 307 -2.07 0.92 20.77
N ASP A 308 -3.02 0.21 21.34
CA ASP A 308 -2.87 -0.40 22.66
C ASP A 308 -1.78 -1.49 22.67
N LYS A 309 -1.73 -2.32 21.63
CA LYS A 309 -0.77 -3.43 21.58
C LYS A 309 0.66 -3.01 21.23
N LEU A 310 0.84 -1.95 20.43
CA LEU A 310 2.16 -1.45 20.06
C LEU A 310 2.63 -0.29 20.93
N ASN A 311 1.73 0.32 21.70
CA ASN A 311 1.96 1.55 22.47
C ASN A 311 2.52 2.70 21.60
N ILE A 312 1.93 2.84 20.41
CA ILE A 312 2.21 3.91 19.44
C ILE A 312 0.87 4.49 19.00
N GLU A 313 0.76 5.82 18.94
CA GLU A 313 -0.45 6.46 18.42
C GLU A 313 -0.82 5.92 17.05
N CYS A 314 -2.11 5.63 16.82
CA CYS A 314 -2.61 5.04 15.59
C CYS A 314 -3.87 5.75 15.11
N ALA A 315 -3.98 5.98 13.81
CA ALA A 315 -5.17 6.54 13.18
C ALA A 315 -5.35 6.00 11.76
N VAL A 316 -6.58 5.99 11.27
CA VAL A 316 -6.85 5.77 9.85
C VAL A 316 -6.42 7.01 9.06
N PHE A 317 -5.73 6.80 7.95
CA PHE A 317 -5.26 7.85 7.06
C PHE A 317 -6.30 8.14 5.99
N ASP A 318 -6.71 9.41 5.91
CA ASP A 318 -7.47 9.93 4.79
C ASP A 318 -6.52 10.68 3.85
N PRO A 319 -6.26 10.17 2.64
CA PRO A 319 -5.34 10.81 1.71
C PRO A 319 -5.91 12.09 1.07
N PHE A 320 -7.22 12.35 1.20
CA PHE A 320 -7.88 13.51 0.63
C PHE A 320 -8.07 14.68 1.63
N ASP A 321 -7.75 14.47 2.91
CA ASP A 321 -7.99 15.41 4.01
C ASP A 321 -7.46 16.86 3.79
N SER A 322 -6.52 17.04 2.87
CA SER A 322 -5.95 18.37 2.57
C SER A 322 -5.97 18.69 1.07
N MET A 323 -6.86 18.03 0.31
CA MET A 323 -6.90 18.18 -1.15
C MET A 323 -8.08 19.03 -1.62
N ASP A 324 -7.80 19.98 -2.49
CA ASP A 324 -8.84 20.70 -3.20
C ASP A 324 -9.71 19.73 -4.01
N GLY A 325 -11.03 19.96 -4.04
CA GLY A 325 -12.00 19.18 -4.81
C GLY A 325 -12.36 17.82 -4.20
N ALA A 326 -11.87 17.47 -3.01
CA ALA A 326 -12.24 16.23 -2.32
C ALA A 326 -13.74 16.18 -2.00
N ASP A 327 -14.36 17.31 -1.64
CA ASP A 327 -15.78 17.40 -1.32
C ASP A 327 -16.68 17.22 -2.57
N ASP A 328 -16.13 17.40 -3.76
CA ASP A 328 -16.86 17.25 -5.03
C ASP A 328 -16.95 15.78 -5.49
N VAL A 329 -16.21 14.89 -4.83
CA VAL A 329 -16.10 13.47 -5.19
C VAL A 329 -16.71 12.58 -4.11
N SER A 330 -17.63 11.69 -4.51
CA SER A 330 -18.25 10.75 -3.56
C SER A 330 -17.32 9.59 -3.24
N ILE A 331 -16.69 9.65 -2.06
CA ILE A 331 -15.72 8.65 -1.58
C ILE A 331 -16.24 8.04 -0.28
N SER A 332 -16.58 6.76 -0.29
CA SER A 332 -17.11 6.05 0.89
C SER A 332 -16.04 5.48 1.83
N ASN A 333 -14.84 5.20 1.33
CA ASN A 333 -13.71 4.68 2.10
C ASN A 333 -12.43 5.33 1.59
N PRO A 334 -12.09 6.55 2.06
CA PRO A 334 -10.95 7.32 1.54
C PRO A 334 -9.63 6.59 1.61
N SER A 335 -9.35 5.90 2.71
CA SER A 335 -8.07 5.23 2.95
C SER A 335 -7.69 4.20 1.88
N GLN A 336 -8.67 3.59 1.19
CA GLN A 336 -8.39 2.62 0.12
C GLN A 336 -7.77 3.24 -1.14
N TYR A 337 -7.85 4.57 -1.31
CA TYR A 337 -7.35 5.28 -2.48
C TYR A 337 -5.93 5.82 -2.33
N THR A 338 -5.28 5.61 -1.19
CA THR A 338 -3.95 6.17 -0.90
C THR A 338 -2.94 5.86 -2.00
N THR A 339 -2.86 4.61 -2.44
CA THR A 339 -1.97 4.21 -3.54
C THR A 339 -2.36 4.87 -4.86
N ALA A 340 -3.63 4.84 -5.24
CA ALA A 340 -4.10 5.44 -6.49
C ALA A 340 -3.86 6.96 -6.53
N LEU A 341 -4.09 7.64 -5.41
CA LEU A 341 -3.79 9.07 -5.30
C LEU A 341 -2.29 9.34 -5.42
N GLY A 342 -1.45 8.59 -4.71
CA GLY A 342 0.01 8.74 -4.79
C GLY A 342 0.57 8.52 -6.18
N LEU A 343 -0.01 7.58 -6.94
CA LEU A 343 0.30 7.38 -8.36
C LEU A 343 -0.08 8.61 -9.20
N GLY A 344 -1.26 9.20 -8.95
CA GLY A 344 -1.69 10.43 -9.64
C GLY A 344 -0.76 11.61 -9.34
N ILE A 345 -0.35 11.78 -8.08
CA ILE A 345 0.61 12.80 -7.65
C ILE A 345 1.97 12.60 -8.34
N ARG A 346 2.46 11.34 -8.42
CA ARG A 346 3.70 10.98 -9.10
C ARG A 346 3.72 11.49 -10.55
N GLY A 347 2.62 11.36 -11.26
CA GLY A 347 2.50 11.86 -12.63
C GLY A 347 2.73 13.37 -12.73
N GLY A 348 2.27 14.13 -11.75
CA GLY A 348 2.50 15.59 -11.69
C GLY A 348 3.92 15.99 -11.32
N MET A 349 4.66 15.12 -10.63
CA MET A 349 6.08 15.34 -10.32
C MET A 349 6.96 15.16 -11.57
N ASP A 350 6.77 14.07 -12.31
CA ASP A 350 7.69 13.63 -13.36
C ASP A 350 7.27 14.03 -14.79
N LEU A 351 5.97 14.15 -15.06
CA LEU A 351 5.40 14.46 -16.37
C LEU A 351 4.86 15.91 -16.46
N GLY A 352 5.01 16.66 -15.38
CA GLY A 352 4.44 17.99 -15.15
C GLY A 352 5.08 19.16 -15.87
#